data_1ab9e967814ca6f61569f53781eb43f7
#
_entry.id   1ab9e967814ca6f61569f53781eb43f7
#
_cell.length_a   1.000
_cell.length_b   1.000
_cell.length_c   1.000
_cell.angle_alpha   90.00
_cell.angle_beta   90.00
_cell.angle_gamma   90.00
#
_symmetry.space_group_name_H-M   'P 1'
#
loop_
_entity.id
_entity.type
_entity.pdbx_description
1 polymer ?
#
loop_
_entity_poly.entity_id
_entity_poly.type
_entity_poly.pdbx_seq_one_letter_code
_entity_poly.pdbx_strand_id
1 'polypeptide(L)'
;SDLVRDHKMVSEEAVAQEVKHALREQHMRKRPCAVVIPAESAIVRRLTVPYMSPEQLRVNLPYEFHDFIQGDKDQYFYDYAVVSVIQGRKDDSGKEEPPTLDLLAAATRKETIAAYRRMLRLAGMKLVRAVPECLAYGNLLRAKLEQRPEEYRGECAVVDLGHQSVRLHIYQNGVYNTTRTIELGGRSLDAIIADTAGVDPHLATGYKMSNYQGAQEISACRELYSRVAVEIMRAVNFYGFNTPDADL
;
A
#
# COMPACT_ATOMS: atom_id res chain seq x y z
N SER A 1 12.53 18.24 6.62
CA SER A 1 12.92 18.50 5.21
C SER A 1 11.96 17.74 4.30
N ASP A 2 11.35 18.44 3.35
CA ASP A 2 10.39 17.84 2.40
C ASP A 2 11.16 16.98 1.38
N LEU A 3 11.59 15.80 1.78
CA LEU A 3 12.27 14.85 0.90
C LEU A 3 11.31 14.16 -0.07
N VAL A 4 10.03 14.14 0.30
CA VAL A 4 8.95 13.56 -0.50
C VAL A 4 7.83 14.60 -0.63
N ARG A 5 7.42 14.87 -1.86
CA ARG A 5 6.28 15.73 -2.18
C ARG A 5 5.38 15.01 -3.17
N ASP A 6 4.07 15.02 -2.92
CA ASP A 6 3.08 14.37 -3.77
C ASP A 6 3.47 12.92 -4.11
N HIS A 7 3.87 12.17 -3.07
CA HIS A 7 4.32 10.76 -3.12
C HIS A 7 5.57 10.50 -3.98
N LYS A 8 6.31 11.55 -4.39
CA LYS A 8 7.55 11.43 -5.17
C LYS A 8 8.73 11.98 -4.38
N MET A 9 9.89 11.36 -4.55
CA MET A 9 11.15 11.90 -4.04
C MET A 9 11.45 13.24 -4.74
N VAL A 10 11.69 14.29 -3.94
CA VAL A 10 12.04 15.62 -4.46
C VAL A 10 13.45 15.60 -5.02
N SER A 11 14.37 14.90 -4.34
CA SER A 11 15.74 14.68 -4.80
C SER A 11 16.22 13.29 -4.38
N GLU A 12 16.69 12.53 -5.35
CA GLU A 12 17.25 11.20 -5.11
C GLU A 12 18.53 11.28 -4.26
N GLU A 13 19.32 12.35 -4.46
CA GLU A 13 20.55 12.62 -3.72
C GLU A 13 20.26 12.93 -2.25
N ALA A 14 19.29 13.79 -1.98
CA ALA A 14 18.92 14.16 -0.62
C ALA A 14 18.39 12.95 0.16
N VAL A 15 17.49 12.17 -0.43
CA VAL A 15 16.98 10.92 0.19
C VAL A 15 18.12 9.92 0.39
N ALA A 16 19.03 9.76 -0.57
CA ALA A 16 20.18 8.88 -0.44
C ALA A 16 21.13 9.30 0.70
N GLN A 17 21.27 10.59 0.96
CA GLN A 17 22.06 11.13 2.07
C GLN A 17 21.43 10.73 3.43
N GLU A 18 20.11 10.90 3.57
CA GLU A 18 19.40 10.50 4.79
C GLU A 18 19.48 8.99 5.03
N VAL A 19 19.33 8.18 3.97
CA VAL A 19 19.51 6.73 4.06
C VAL A 19 20.93 6.38 4.53
N LYS A 20 21.96 7.06 3.99
CA LYS A 20 23.35 6.86 4.45
C LYS A 20 23.54 7.24 5.92
N HIS A 21 22.92 8.36 6.34
CA HIS A 21 22.98 8.83 7.72
C HIS A 21 22.36 7.79 8.65
N ALA A 22 21.12 7.37 8.39
CA ALA A 22 20.43 6.36 9.16
C ALA A 22 21.20 5.03 9.25
N LEU A 23 21.80 4.57 8.14
CA LEU A 23 22.61 3.36 8.15
C LEU A 23 23.86 3.49 9.06
N ARG A 24 24.49 4.68 9.10
CA ARG A 24 25.64 4.93 9.96
C ARG A 24 25.24 4.96 11.43
N GLU A 25 24.17 5.69 11.77
CA GLU A 25 23.64 5.78 13.15
C GLU A 25 23.27 4.41 13.71
N GLN A 26 22.66 3.56 12.88
CA GLN A 26 22.27 2.20 13.28
C GLN A 26 23.39 1.17 13.11
N HIS A 27 24.62 1.60 12.80
CA HIS A 27 25.77 0.71 12.55
C HIS A 27 25.47 -0.41 11.54
N MET A 28 24.53 -0.16 10.60
CA MET A 28 24.15 -1.15 9.59
C MET A 28 25.15 -1.21 8.45
N ARG A 29 25.54 -2.43 8.09
CA ARG A 29 26.37 -2.65 6.88
C ARG A 29 25.55 -2.48 5.62
N LYS A 30 26.18 -2.01 4.55
CA LYS A 30 25.57 -2.00 3.21
C LYS A 30 25.20 -3.41 2.78
N ARG A 31 23.93 -3.63 2.45
CA ARG A 31 23.38 -4.94 2.07
C ARG A 31 22.44 -4.79 0.87
N PRO A 32 22.14 -5.88 0.15
CA PRO A 32 20.98 -5.92 -0.73
C PRO A 32 19.72 -5.53 0.07
N CYS A 33 18.87 -4.71 -0.55
CA CYS A 33 17.67 -4.18 0.11
C CYS A 33 16.42 -4.37 -0.74
N ALA A 34 15.28 -4.36 -0.08
CA ALA A 34 13.97 -4.23 -0.69
C ALA A 34 13.43 -2.82 -0.41
N VAL A 35 12.55 -2.34 -1.29
CA VAL A 35 11.76 -1.13 -1.05
C VAL A 35 10.28 -1.49 -1.06
N VAL A 36 9.53 -0.77 -0.23
CA VAL A 36 8.07 -0.76 -0.27
C VAL A 36 7.65 0.36 -1.21
N ILE A 37 6.84 0.01 -2.21
CA ILE A 37 6.26 0.97 -3.16
C ILE A 37 4.93 1.44 -2.58
N PRO A 38 4.74 2.76 -2.37
CA PRO A 38 3.49 3.31 -1.86
C PRO A 38 2.29 2.97 -2.76
N ALA A 39 1.11 2.93 -2.18
CA ALA A 39 -0.14 2.58 -2.87
C ALA A 39 -0.41 3.48 -4.10
N GLU A 40 0.00 4.74 -4.06
CA GLU A 40 -0.17 5.70 -5.16
C GLU A 40 0.77 5.42 -6.36
N SER A 41 1.81 4.62 -6.15
CA SER A 41 2.82 4.29 -7.17
C SER A 41 2.75 2.85 -7.67
N ALA A 42 1.87 2.02 -7.10
CA ALA A 42 1.66 0.64 -7.49
C ALA A 42 0.16 0.32 -7.55
N ILE A 43 -0.29 -0.18 -8.68
CA ILE A 43 -1.65 -0.67 -8.87
C ILE A 43 -1.63 -2.15 -8.53
N VAL A 44 -2.43 -2.57 -7.55
CA VAL A 44 -2.58 -3.99 -7.18
C VAL A 44 -4.03 -4.39 -7.34
N ARG A 45 -4.27 -5.50 -8.05
CA ARG A 45 -5.61 -6.00 -8.37
C ARG A 45 -5.70 -7.49 -8.17
N ARG A 46 -6.85 -7.95 -7.69
CA ARG A 46 -7.24 -9.36 -7.76
C ARG A 46 -7.96 -9.56 -9.08
N LEU A 47 -7.52 -10.52 -9.86
CA LEU A 47 -8.00 -10.79 -11.22
C LEU A 47 -8.37 -12.26 -11.31
N THR A 48 -9.50 -12.55 -11.98
CA THR A 48 -9.86 -13.90 -12.39
C THR A 48 -9.72 -13.98 -13.91
N VAL A 49 -8.81 -14.81 -14.38
CA VAL A 49 -8.51 -14.97 -15.80
C VAL A 49 -8.63 -16.43 -16.21
N PRO A 50 -8.89 -16.76 -17.49
CA PRO A 50 -8.82 -18.14 -17.98
C PRO A 50 -7.48 -18.79 -17.63
N TYR A 51 -7.48 -20.11 -17.42
CA TYR A 51 -6.24 -20.84 -17.20
C TYR A 51 -5.29 -20.69 -18.38
N MET A 52 -4.08 -20.25 -18.13
CA MET A 52 -3.04 -20.04 -19.15
C MET A 52 -1.65 -20.26 -18.57
N SER A 53 -0.68 -20.50 -19.48
CA SER A 53 0.71 -20.70 -19.08
C SER A 53 1.35 -19.40 -18.55
N PRO A 54 2.47 -19.48 -17.82
CA PRO A 54 3.22 -18.29 -17.39
C PRO A 54 3.63 -17.37 -18.55
N GLU A 55 3.93 -17.92 -19.70
CA GLU A 55 4.30 -17.17 -20.91
C GLU A 55 3.07 -16.40 -21.45
N GLN A 56 1.93 -17.04 -21.49
CA GLN A 56 0.66 -16.41 -21.88
C GLN A 56 0.26 -15.31 -20.90
N LEU A 57 0.39 -15.55 -19.57
CA LEU A 57 0.12 -14.54 -18.55
C LEU A 57 0.98 -13.29 -18.73
N ARG A 58 2.28 -13.45 -19.02
CA ARG A 58 3.16 -12.29 -19.26
C ARG A 58 2.72 -11.43 -20.43
N VAL A 59 2.15 -12.04 -21.47
CA VAL A 59 1.64 -11.31 -22.64
C VAL A 59 0.29 -10.68 -22.33
N ASN A 60 -0.59 -11.36 -21.61
CA ASN A 60 -1.96 -10.91 -21.36
C ASN A 60 -2.06 -9.90 -20.20
N LEU A 61 -1.23 -10.02 -19.18
CA LEU A 61 -1.30 -9.19 -17.98
C LEU A 61 -1.33 -7.66 -18.25
N PRO A 62 -0.52 -7.10 -19.17
CA PRO A 62 -0.61 -5.68 -19.53
C PRO A 62 -2.00 -5.24 -20.06
N TYR A 63 -2.75 -6.13 -20.66
CA TYR A 63 -4.10 -5.83 -21.16
C TYR A 63 -5.13 -5.82 -20.02
N GLU A 64 -4.98 -6.68 -19.02
CA GLU A 64 -5.81 -6.70 -17.81
C GLU A 64 -5.68 -5.40 -16.98
N PHE A 65 -4.58 -4.67 -17.16
CA PHE A 65 -4.36 -3.38 -16.52
C PHE A 65 -4.76 -2.17 -17.37
N HIS A 66 -5.24 -2.37 -18.61
CA HIS A 66 -5.51 -1.28 -19.57
C HIS A 66 -6.36 -0.14 -18.97
N ASP A 67 -7.43 -0.47 -18.26
CA ASP A 67 -8.36 0.51 -17.69
C ASP A 67 -7.84 1.19 -16.41
N PHE A 68 -6.72 0.73 -15.89
CA PHE A 68 -6.16 1.19 -14.60
C PHE A 68 -4.84 1.95 -14.77
N ILE A 69 -4.16 1.80 -15.90
CA ILE A 69 -2.88 2.46 -16.18
C ILE A 69 -3.10 3.73 -17.00
N GLN A 70 -2.20 4.69 -16.85
CA GLN A 70 -2.18 5.90 -17.65
C GLN A 70 -1.03 5.84 -18.66
N GLY A 71 -1.35 6.05 -19.93
CA GLY A 71 -0.35 6.05 -21.00
C GLY A 71 -0.03 4.64 -21.52
N ASP A 72 1.20 4.48 -22.04
CA ASP A 72 1.62 3.24 -22.69
C ASP A 72 1.90 2.13 -21.67
N LYS A 73 1.31 0.95 -21.92
CA LYS A 73 1.53 -0.27 -21.14
C LYS A 73 3.00 -0.67 -21.06
N ASP A 74 3.80 -0.35 -22.09
CA ASP A 74 5.22 -0.66 -22.13
C ASP A 74 6.06 0.18 -21.15
N GLN A 75 5.47 1.21 -20.54
CA GLN A 75 6.11 2.00 -19.48
C GLN A 75 5.98 1.38 -18.09
N TYR A 76 5.31 0.24 -17.96
CA TYR A 76 5.08 -0.43 -16.68
C TYR A 76 5.85 -1.75 -16.58
N PHE A 77 6.19 -2.10 -15.34
CA PHE A 77 6.49 -3.46 -14.93
C PHE A 77 5.21 -4.09 -14.41
N TYR A 78 5.05 -5.37 -14.74
CA TYR A 78 3.95 -6.20 -14.26
C TYR A 78 4.51 -7.43 -13.56
N ASP A 79 3.81 -7.85 -12.49
CA ASP A 79 4.11 -9.09 -11.80
C ASP A 79 2.81 -9.67 -11.25
N TYR A 80 2.81 -10.97 -10.92
CA TYR A 80 1.63 -11.64 -10.40
C TYR A 80 2.01 -12.78 -9.46
N ALA A 81 1.04 -13.14 -8.59
CA ALA A 81 1.06 -14.37 -7.82
C ALA A 81 -0.26 -15.12 -8.05
N VAL A 82 -0.18 -16.44 -8.24
CA VAL A 82 -1.36 -17.29 -8.29
C VAL A 82 -1.85 -17.52 -6.87
N VAL A 83 -3.08 -17.09 -6.59
CA VAL A 83 -3.75 -17.32 -5.31
C VAL A 83 -4.36 -18.71 -5.30
N SER A 84 -5.11 -19.07 -6.35
CA SER A 84 -5.72 -20.39 -6.50
C SER A 84 -6.03 -20.70 -7.97
N VAL A 85 -6.25 -21.99 -8.23
CA VAL A 85 -6.82 -22.47 -9.49
C VAL A 85 -8.26 -22.86 -9.20
N ILE A 86 -9.19 -22.21 -9.88
CA ILE A 86 -10.62 -22.49 -9.74
C ILE A 86 -11.00 -23.47 -10.84
N GLN A 87 -11.42 -24.68 -10.45
CA GLN A 87 -11.91 -25.68 -11.39
C GLN A 87 -13.23 -25.24 -11.99
N GLY A 88 -13.39 -25.47 -13.28
CA GLY A 88 -14.64 -25.23 -13.97
C GLY A 88 -15.79 -26.05 -13.40
N ARG A 89 -16.98 -25.48 -13.41
CA ARG A 89 -18.21 -26.20 -13.05
C ARG A 89 -18.83 -26.78 -14.32
N LYS A 90 -19.61 -27.85 -14.17
CA LYS A 90 -20.46 -28.32 -15.26
C LYS A 90 -21.66 -27.39 -15.35
N ASP A 91 -21.90 -26.86 -16.55
CA ASP A 91 -23.10 -26.10 -16.83
C ASP A 91 -24.35 -27.01 -16.85
N ASP A 92 -25.54 -26.41 -16.95
CA ASP A 92 -26.82 -27.13 -16.98
C ASP A 92 -26.95 -28.10 -18.18
N SER A 93 -26.09 -27.94 -19.20
CA SER A 93 -25.99 -28.82 -20.36
C SER A 93 -25.00 -29.99 -20.17
N GLY A 94 -24.30 -30.03 -19.01
CA GLY A 94 -23.29 -31.03 -18.68
C GLY A 94 -21.91 -30.75 -19.30
N LYS A 95 -21.72 -29.59 -19.93
CA LYS A 95 -20.44 -29.15 -20.49
C LYS A 95 -19.57 -28.57 -19.37
N GLU A 96 -18.33 -29.02 -19.27
CA GLU A 96 -17.37 -28.56 -18.30
C GLU A 96 -16.80 -27.19 -18.74
N GLU A 97 -16.95 -26.18 -17.88
CA GLU A 97 -16.31 -24.90 -18.08
C GLU A 97 -14.78 -25.02 -17.91
N PRO A 98 -13.97 -24.28 -18.65
CA PRO A 98 -12.53 -24.32 -18.47
C PRO A 98 -12.14 -23.77 -17.08
N PRO A 99 -11.05 -24.27 -16.49
CA PRO A 99 -10.55 -23.75 -15.22
C PRO A 99 -10.10 -22.29 -15.37
N THR A 100 -10.15 -21.54 -14.27
CA THR A 100 -9.68 -20.15 -14.20
C THR A 100 -8.59 -20.01 -13.13
N LEU A 101 -7.79 -18.95 -13.27
CA LEU A 101 -6.79 -18.56 -12.30
C LEU A 101 -7.29 -17.35 -11.51
N ASP A 102 -7.25 -17.45 -10.19
CA ASP A 102 -7.37 -16.32 -9.28
C ASP A 102 -5.96 -15.77 -9.03
N LEU A 103 -5.71 -14.56 -9.47
CA LEU A 103 -4.40 -13.91 -9.43
C LEU A 103 -4.43 -12.67 -8.55
N LEU A 104 -3.35 -12.46 -7.86
CA LEU A 104 -2.99 -11.17 -7.31
C LEU A 104 -1.93 -10.54 -8.21
N ALA A 105 -2.30 -9.51 -8.94
CA ALA A 105 -1.47 -8.89 -9.95
C ALA A 105 -1.11 -7.44 -9.58
N ALA A 106 0.08 -6.99 -9.97
CA ALA A 106 0.58 -5.66 -9.70
C ALA A 106 1.21 -5.02 -10.94
N ALA A 107 1.02 -3.70 -11.06
CA ALA A 107 1.68 -2.87 -12.07
C ALA A 107 2.30 -1.63 -11.41
N THR A 108 3.51 -1.25 -11.84
CA THR A 108 4.16 -0.01 -11.42
C THR A 108 4.98 0.59 -12.56
N ARG A 109 5.12 1.92 -12.58
CA ARG A 109 5.91 2.59 -13.63
C ARG A 109 7.38 2.18 -13.55
N LYS A 110 7.99 1.91 -14.70
CA LYS A 110 9.43 1.63 -14.82
C LYS A 110 10.28 2.77 -14.27
N GLU A 111 9.83 4.02 -14.45
CA GLU A 111 10.47 5.22 -13.92
C GLU A 111 10.53 5.20 -12.38
N THR A 112 9.45 4.80 -11.71
CA THR A 112 9.41 4.68 -10.24
C THR A 112 10.49 3.73 -9.75
N ILE A 113 10.58 2.54 -10.34
CA ILE A 113 11.62 1.56 -9.97
C ILE A 113 13.02 2.08 -10.29
N ALA A 114 13.19 2.79 -11.42
CA ALA A 114 14.46 3.39 -11.80
C ALA A 114 14.91 4.46 -10.79
N ALA A 115 14.00 5.32 -10.30
CA ALA A 115 14.28 6.32 -9.27
C ALA A 115 14.74 5.67 -7.96
N TYR A 116 14.03 4.66 -7.44
CA TYR A 116 14.46 3.92 -6.25
C TYR A 116 15.82 3.24 -6.45
N ARG A 117 16.08 2.68 -7.63
CA ARG A 117 17.36 2.04 -7.95
C ARG A 117 18.50 3.04 -7.96
N ARG A 118 18.30 4.24 -8.54
CA ARG A 118 19.31 5.31 -8.55
C ARG A 118 19.59 5.82 -7.14
N MET A 119 18.55 6.16 -6.39
CA MET A 119 18.64 6.62 -5.00
C MET A 119 19.43 5.63 -4.14
N LEU A 120 19.07 4.35 -4.16
CA LEU A 120 19.74 3.33 -3.36
C LEU A 120 21.19 3.10 -3.81
N ARG A 121 21.48 3.17 -5.10
CA ARG A 121 22.87 3.13 -5.61
C ARG A 121 23.69 4.29 -5.09
N LEU A 122 23.13 5.53 -5.06
CA LEU A 122 23.76 6.68 -4.43
C LEU A 122 24.00 6.44 -2.93
N ALA A 123 23.09 5.77 -2.24
CA ALA A 123 23.28 5.35 -0.85
C ALA A 123 24.30 4.20 -0.70
N GLY A 124 24.79 3.62 -1.81
CA GLY A 124 25.72 2.49 -1.83
C GLY A 124 25.05 1.15 -1.55
N MET A 125 23.77 1.04 -1.82
CA MET A 125 22.96 -0.18 -1.65
C MET A 125 22.51 -0.73 -3.00
N LYS A 126 22.16 -2.01 -3.03
CA LYS A 126 21.62 -2.69 -4.23
C LYS A 126 20.16 -3.03 -4.00
N LEU A 127 19.28 -2.45 -4.82
CA LEU A 127 17.86 -2.83 -4.86
C LEU A 127 17.73 -4.24 -5.45
N VAL A 128 17.13 -5.16 -4.71
CA VAL A 128 16.87 -6.55 -5.13
C VAL A 128 15.38 -6.86 -5.24
N ARG A 129 14.54 -6.10 -4.52
CA ARG A 129 13.07 -6.25 -4.59
C ARG A 129 12.38 -4.91 -4.43
N ALA A 130 11.26 -4.76 -5.13
CA ALA A 130 10.28 -3.71 -4.93
C ALA A 130 8.93 -4.39 -4.67
N VAL A 131 8.28 -4.04 -3.57
CA VAL A 131 7.05 -4.71 -3.10
C VAL A 131 5.99 -3.64 -2.89
N PRO A 132 4.79 -3.74 -3.50
CA PRO A 132 3.68 -2.87 -3.16
C PRO A 132 3.36 -2.91 -1.66
N GLU A 133 3.01 -1.78 -1.09
CA GLU A 133 2.77 -1.60 0.34
C GLU A 133 1.74 -2.59 0.90
N CYS A 134 0.60 -2.74 0.23
CA CYS A 134 -0.44 -3.69 0.63
C CYS A 134 0.07 -5.15 0.65
N LEU A 135 1.01 -5.51 -0.24
CA LEU A 135 1.59 -6.85 -0.23
C LEU A 135 2.65 -7.02 0.86
N ALA A 136 3.34 -5.95 1.24
CA ALA A 136 4.25 -5.96 2.39
C ALA A 136 3.48 -6.22 3.69
N TYR A 137 2.35 -5.55 3.91
CA TYR A 137 1.45 -5.82 5.04
C TYR A 137 0.86 -7.24 4.96
N GLY A 138 0.44 -7.70 3.77
CA GLY A 138 -0.03 -9.07 3.57
C GLY A 138 0.99 -10.13 3.96
N ASN A 139 2.28 -9.90 3.69
CA ASN A 139 3.36 -10.78 4.14
C ASN A 139 3.50 -10.81 5.67
N LEU A 140 3.35 -9.64 6.33
CA LEU A 140 3.35 -9.55 7.77
C LEU A 140 2.17 -10.31 8.39
N LEU A 141 0.97 -10.14 7.83
CA LEU A 141 -0.24 -10.81 8.29
C LEU A 141 -0.15 -12.32 8.11
N ARG A 142 0.40 -12.82 6.99
CA ARG A 142 0.63 -14.26 6.81
C ARG A 142 1.58 -14.83 7.85
N ALA A 143 2.67 -14.15 8.15
CA ALA A 143 3.57 -14.57 9.20
C ALA A 143 2.91 -14.56 10.60
N LYS A 144 1.97 -13.63 10.85
CA LYS A 144 1.15 -13.61 12.07
C LYS A 144 0.13 -14.72 12.09
N LEU A 145 -0.57 -14.98 10.98
CA LEU A 145 -1.51 -16.06 10.83
C LEU A 145 -0.88 -17.43 11.11
N GLU A 146 0.35 -17.66 10.63
CA GLU A 146 1.11 -18.88 10.92
C GLU A 146 1.43 -19.03 12.42
N GLN A 147 1.71 -17.95 13.12
CA GLN A 147 2.04 -17.94 14.56
C GLN A 147 0.80 -17.98 15.46
N ARG A 148 -0.29 -17.32 15.06
CA ARG A 148 -1.51 -17.12 15.83
C ARG A 148 -2.75 -17.25 14.93
N PRO A 149 -3.08 -18.44 14.43
CA PRO A 149 -4.17 -18.63 13.49
C PRO A 149 -5.52 -18.17 14.04
N GLU A 150 -5.76 -18.31 15.34
CA GLU A 150 -7.04 -17.95 15.97
C GLU A 150 -7.33 -16.44 15.92
N GLU A 151 -6.26 -15.62 15.95
CA GLU A 151 -6.39 -14.16 15.95
C GLU A 151 -6.49 -13.55 14.54
N TYR A 152 -5.90 -14.20 13.54
CA TYR A 152 -5.72 -13.64 12.19
C TYR A 152 -6.40 -14.43 11.07
N ARG A 153 -7.16 -15.48 11.42
CA ARG A 153 -7.97 -16.22 10.45
C ARG A 153 -9.19 -15.39 10.05
N GLY A 154 -9.61 -15.55 8.80
CA GLY A 154 -10.75 -14.82 8.26
C GLY A 154 -10.33 -13.47 7.69
N GLU A 155 -11.14 -12.46 7.93
CA GLU A 155 -10.91 -11.12 7.45
C GLU A 155 -10.20 -10.28 8.50
N CYS A 156 -9.30 -9.45 8.06
CA CYS A 156 -8.66 -8.45 8.91
C CYS A 156 -8.33 -7.21 8.11
N ALA A 157 -8.29 -6.07 8.81
CA ALA A 157 -7.91 -4.79 8.26
C ALA A 157 -6.62 -4.29 8.90
N VAL A 158 -5.76 -3.70 8.06
CA VAL A 158 -4.61 -2.91 8.49
C VAL A 158 -4.91 -1.46 8.23
N VAL A 159 -4.93 -0.65 9.30
CA VAL A 159 -5.09 0.80 9.21
C VAL A 159 -3.72 1.44 9.31
N ASP A 160 -3.26 2.01 8.19
CA ASP A 160 -2.04 2.81 8.13
C ASP A 160 -2.38 4.29 8.34
N LEU A 161 -2.00 4.83 9.49
CA LEU A 161 -2.19 6.24 9.85
C LEU A 161 -1.00 7.07 9.34
N GLY A 162 -1.02 7.38 8.05
CA GLY A 162 0.07 8.09 7.39
C GLY A 162 0.06 9.61 7.59
N HIS A 163 1.09 10.26 7.07
CA HIS A 163 1.20 11.73 7.13
C HIS A 163 0.24 12.42 6.16
N GLN A 164 0.13 11.94 4.92
CA GLN A 164 -0.73 12.55 3.90
C GLN A 164 -2.14 11.96 3.92
N SER A 165 -2.27 10.66 4.12
CA SER A 165 -3.53 9.93 4.08
C SER A 165 -3.56 8.81 5.11
N VAL A 166 -4.77 8.37 5.45
CA VAL A 166 -5.01 7.11 6.15
C VAL A 166 -5.41 6.07 5.12
N ARG A 167 -4.81 4.87 5.18
CA ARG A 167 -5.12 3.77 4.28
C ARG A 167 -5.66 2.59 5.07
N LEU A 168 -6.77 2.05 4.58
CA LEU A 168 -7.37 0.83 5.08
C LEU A 168 -7.13 -0.28 4.07
N HIS A 169 -6.26 -1.22 4.42
CA HIS A 169 -5.98 -2.41 3.63
C HIS A 169 -6.76 -3.59 4.19
N ILE A 170 -7.58 -4.24 3.37
CA ILE A 170 -8.41 -5.38 3.78
C ILE A 170 -7.83 -6.66 3.20
N TYR A 171 -7.77 -7.69 4.05
CA TYR A 171 -7.21 -9.00 3.76
C TYR A 171 -8.19 -10.09 4.18
N GLN A 172 -8.15 -11.19 3.46
CA GLN A 172 -8.88 -12.42 3.80
C GLN A 172 -7.87 -13.56 3.90
N ASN A 173 -7.74 -14.17 5.09
CA ASN A 173 -6.75 -15.22 5.36
C ASN A 173 -5.32 -14.83 4.94
N GLY A 174 -4.93 -13.58 5.20
CA GLY A 174 -3.62 -13.02 4.83
C GLY A 174 -3.43 -12.71 3.33
N VAL A 175 -4.46 -12.91 2.50
CA VAL A 175 -4.45 -12.52 1.08
C VAL A 175 -5.08 -11.15 0.92
N TYR A 176 -4.39 -10.24 0.23
CA TYR A 176 -4.86 -8.91 -0.05
C TYR A 176 -6.15 -8.92 -0.88
N ASN A 177 -7.11 -8.12 -0.48
CA ASN A 177 -8.38 -7.92 -1.18
C ASN A 177 -8.48 -6.52 -1.78
N THR A 178 -8.47 -5.47 -0.95
CA THR A 178 -8.66 -4.10 -1.42
C THR A 178 -7.99 -3.08 -0.49
N THR A 179 -7.83 -1.86 -0.99
CA THR A 179 -7.38 -0.70 -0.22
C THR A 179 -8.36 0.46 -0.40
N ARG A 180 -8.66 1.15 0.70
CA ARG A 180 -9.36 2.44 0.70
C ARG A 180 -8.42 3.49 1.23
N THR A 181 -8.31 4.60 0.51
CA THR A 181 -7.53 5.77 0.93
C THR A 181 -8.47 6.86 1.39
N ILE A 182 -8.16 7.42 2.54
CA ILE A 182 -8.85 8.56 3.16
C ILE A 182 -7.85 9.71 3.12
N GLU A 183 -8.15 10.79 2.38
CA GLU A 183 -7.26 11.94 2.15
C GLU A 183 -7.18 12.86 3.39
N LEU A 184 -7.00 12.25 4.55
CA LEU A 184 -6.77 12.89 5.85
C LEU A 184 -5.61 12.17 6.53
N GLY A 185 -4.70 12.92 7.15
CA GLY A 185 -3.53 12.32 7.79
C GLY A 185 -2.86 13.28 8.76
N GLY A 186 -1.64 12.95 9.17
CA GLY A 186 -0.85 13.73 10.08
C GLY A 186 -0.61 15.18 9.63
N ARG A 187 -0.55 15.42 8.31
CA ARG A 187 -0.46 16.76 7.72
C ARG A 187 -1.70 17.61 8.01
N SER A 188 -2.88 17.00 8.01
CA SER A 188 -4.13 17.71 8.35
C SER A 188 -4.12 18.17 9.80
N LEU A 189 -3.55 17.36 10.72
CA LEU A 189 -3.34 17.75 12.11
C LEU A 189 -2.34 18.90 12.22
N ASP A 190 -1.20 18.81 11.50
CA ASP A 190 -0.19 19.88 11.50
C ASP A 190 -0.80 21.22 11.06
N ALA A 191 -1.63 21.21 10.01
CA ALA A 191 -2.31 22.41 9.53
C ALA A 191 -3.28 22.99 10.58
N ILE A 192 -4.09 22.15 11.24
CA ILE A 192 -5.01 22.56 12.29
C ILE A 192 -4.25 23.16 13.47
N ILE A 193 -3.17 22.53 13.92
CA ILE A 193 -2.35 23.00 15.04
C ILE A 193 -1.65 24.32 14.68
N ALA A 194 -1.11 24.43 13.46
CA ALA A 194 -0.46 25.63 12.98
C ALA A 194 -1.43 26.83 12.98
N ASP A 195 -2.63 26.65 12.44
CA ASP A 195 -3.68 27.67 12.38
C ASP A 195 -4.14 28.08 13.79
N THR A 196 -4.41 27.11 14.65
CA THR A 196 -4.91 27.37 16.01
C THR A 196 -3.87 28.04 16.91
N ALA A 197 -2.59 27.64 16.80
CA ALA A 197 -1.50 28.18 17.62
C ALA A 197 -0.82 29.40 17.00
N GLY A 198 -1.14 29.75 15.75
CA GLY A 198 -0.50 30.85 15.00
C GLY A 198 0.99 30.59 14.75
N VAL A 199 1.40 29.34 14.52
CA VAL A 199 2.79 28.94 14.32
C VAL A 199 3.04 28.39 12.92
N ASP A 200 4.32 28.33 12.55
CA ASP A 200 4.74 27.70 11.29
C ASP A 200 4.39 26.19 11.28
N PRO A 201 3.94 25.63 10.15
CA PRO A 201 3.61 24.19 10.04
C PRO A 201 4.72 23.23 10.49
N HIS A 202 5.99 23.60 10.33
CA HIS A 202 7.11 22.77 10.82
C HIS A 202 7.17 22.74 12.35
N LEU A 203 6.85 23.86 13.02
CA LEU A 203 6.72 23.90 14.48
C LEU A 203 5.50 23.12 14.94
N ALA A 204 4.39 23.21 14.22
CA ALA A 204 3.17 22.45 14.50
C ALA A 204 3.41 20.94 14.50
N THR A 205 4.26 20.42 13.62
CA THR A 205 4.69 19.00 13.67
C THR A 205 5.35 18.66 15.00
N GLY A 206 6.23 19.53 15.52
CA GLY A 206 6.84 19.36 16.85
C GLY A 206 5.81 19.40 17.96
N TYR A 207 4.85 20.33 17.92
CA TYR A 207 3.75 20.42 18.87
C TYR A 207 2.88 19.17 18.87
N LYS A 208 2.55 18.67 17.70
CA LYS A 208 1.84 17.39 17.53
C LYS A 208 2.60 16.24 18.17
N MET A 209 3.87 16.06 17.82
CA MET A 209 4.68 14.92 18.29
C MET A 209 4.86 14.89 19.81
N SER A 210 4.99 16.05 20.44
CA SER A 210 5.14 16.17 21.91
C SER A 210 3.83 16.41 22.65
N ASN A 211 2.71 16.52 21.95
CA ASN A 211 1.43 17.03 22.50
C ASN A 211 1.59 18.31 23.32
N TYR A 212 2.45 19.22 22.82
CA TYR A 212 2.76 20.47 23.52
C TYR A 212 1.51 21.26 23.83
N GLN A 213 1.31 21.63 25.08
CA GLN A 213 0.11 22.35 25.58
C GLN A 213 -1.23 21.68 25.19
N GLY A 214 -1.27 20.37 25.05
CA GLY A 214 -2.47 19.66 24.65
C GLY A 214 -2.88 19.88 23.17
N ALA A 215 -1.91 20.14 22.31
CA ALA A 215 -2.15 20.47 20.90
C ALA A 215 -3.02 19.43 20.16
N GLN A 216 -2.95 18.16 20.54
CA GLN A 216 -3.78 17.10 19.95
C GLN A 216 -5.21 17.05 20.54
N GLU A 217 -5.47 17.76 21.63
CA GLU A 217 -6.73 17.70 22.38
C GLU A 217 -7.70 18.84 22.04
N ILE A 218 -7.28 19.80 21.22
CA ILE A 218 -8.12 20.89 20.76
C ILE A 218 -9.32 20.36 19.97
N SER A 219 -10.46 21.06 20.00
CA SER A 219 -11.72 20.60 19.40
C SER A 219 -11.57 20.25 17.91
N ALA A 220 -10.85 21.07 17.15
CA ALA A 220 -10.62 20.85 15.72
C ALA A 220 -9.81 19.57 15.44
N CYS A 221 -8.84 19.19 16.28
CA CYS A 221 -8.14 17.91 16.17
C CYS A 221 -9.08 16.74 16.49
N ARG A 222 -9.92 16.87 17.54
CA ARG A 222 -10.91 15.84 17.89
C ARG A 222 -11.94 15.63 16.78
N GLU A 223 -12.38 16.70 16.15
CA GLU A 223 -13.26 16.63 14.98
C GLU A 223 -12.60 15.90 13.81
N LEU A 224 -11.31 16.15 13.55
CA LEU A 224 -10.58 15.43 12.53
C LEU A 224 -10.48 13.92 12.85
N TYR A 225 -10.18 13.55 14.08
CA TYR A 225 -10.17 12.14 14.51
C TYR A 225 -11.54 11.48 14.30
N SER A 226 -12.61 12.17 14.68
CA SER A 226 -13.98 11.69 14.47
C SER A 226 -14.29 11.49 12.98
N ARG A 227 -13.87 12.42 12.12
CA ARG A 227 -14.02 12.28 10.66
C ARG A 227 -13.27 11.08 10.12
N VAL A 228 -12.01 10.88 10.54
CA VAL A 228 -11.21 9.71 10.14
C VAL A 228 -11.88 8.41 10.57
N ALA A 229 -12.37 8.34 11.82
CA ALA A 229 -13.09 7.17 12.33
C ALA A 229 -14.35 6.86 11.52
N VAL A 230 -15.15 7.89 11.19
CA VAL A 230 -16.35 7.74 10.35
C VAL A 230 -15.99 7.23 8.95
N GLU A 231 -14.94 7.76 8.33
CA GLU A 231 -14.52 7.31 7.00
C GLU A 231 -14.00 5.85 7.02
N ILE A 232 -13.29 5.44 8.07
CA ILE A 232 -12.88 4.04 8.27
C ILE A 232 -14.13 3.16 8.39
N MET A 233 -15.08 3.53 9.24
CA MET A 233 -16.35 2.78 9.39
C MET A 233 -17.13 2.68 8.09
N ARG A 234 -17.19 3.76 7.31
CA ARG A 234 -17.83 3.74 5.98
C ARG A 234 -17.13 2.76 5.03
N ALA A 235 -15.81 2.74 5.04
CA ALA A 235 -15.02 1.85 4.18
C ALA A 235 -15.23 0.37 4.58
N VAL A 236 -15.26 0.06 5.87
CA VAL A 236 -15.54 -1.29 6.39
C VAL A 236 -16.96 -1.72 6.02
N ASN A 237 -17.97 -0.88 6.29
CA ASN A 237 -19.36 -1.19 5.95
C ASN A 237 -19.56 -1.38 4.44
N PHE A 238 -18.91 -0.53 3.60
CA PHE A 238 -18.98 -0.69 2.15
C PHE A 238 -18.35 -2.02 1.70
N TYR A 239 -17.27 -2.43 2.31
CA TYR A 239 -16.65 -3.72 2.03
C TYR A 239 -17.58 -4.87 2.41
N GLY A 240 -18.13 -4.87 3.63
CA GLY A 240 -19.08 -5.89 4.11
C GLY A 240 -20.32 -5.99 3.23
N PHE A 241 -20.87 -4.85 2.78
CA PHE A 241 -22.02 -4.84 1.88
C PHE A 241 -21.74 -5.48 0.51
N ASN A 242 -20.53 -5.30 -0.03
CA ASN A 242 -20.15 -5.79 -1.36
C ASN A 242 -19.47 -7.18 -1.34
N THR A 243 -19.21 -7.73 -0.17
CA THR A 243 -18.56 -9.04 -0.01
C THR A 243 -19.50 -9.94 0.79
N PRO A 244 -20.28 -10.81 0.14
CA PRO A 244 -21.12 -11.77 0.86
C PRO A 244 -20.26 -12.58 1.83
N ASP A 245 -20.76 -12.80 3.05
CA ASP A 245 -20.09 -13.51 4.15
C ASP A 245 -18.82 -12.80 4.71
N ALA A 246 -18.66 -11.48 4.48
CA ALA A 246 -17.63 -10.70 5.12
C ALA A 246 -17.94 -10.53 6.62
N ASP A 247 -16.94 -10.84 7.46
CA ASP A 247 -16.99 -10.66 8.93
C ASP A 247 -15.79 -9.81 9.39
N LEU A 248 -15.89 -8.48 9.15
CA LEU A 248 -14.82 -7.51 9.40
C LEU A 248 -15.20 -6.55 10.52
#